data_f40c8f6e14b9450ef6fad0b21afda3ff
#
_entry.id   f40c8f6e14b9450ef6fad0b21afda3ff
#
_cell.length_a   1.000
_cell.length_b   1.000
_cell.length_c   1.000
_cell.angle_alpha   90.00
_cell.angle_beta   90.00
_cell.angle_gamma   90.00
#
_symmetry.space_group_name_H-M   'P 1'
#
loop_
_entity.id
_entity.type
_entity.pdbx_description
1 polymer ?
#
loop_
_entity_poly.entity_id
_entity_poly.type
_entity_poly.pdbx_seq_one_letter_code
_entity_poly.pdbx_strand_id
1 'polypeptide(L)'
;MTDLDKKFAAAQAEVKTLTKRPDNEDMLRLYALYKQGSEGDVKGPKPGFFDFVGSAKYEAWEKLQGTSQEDAQQQYVELVKKLGGSF
;
A
#
# COMPACT_ATOMS: atom_id res chain seq x y z
N MET A 1 -17.44 6.14 -9.71
CA MET A 1 -16.29 5.27 -9.45
C MET A 1 -15.58 4.91 -10.74
N THR A 2 -14.27 5.02 -10.75
CA THR A 2 -13.46 4.66 -11.90
C THR A 2 -13.18 3.17 -11.89
N ASP A 3 -12.73 2.64 -13.02
CA ASP A 3 -12.27 1.25 -13.08
C ASP A 3 -11.09 1.01 -12.15
N LEU A 4 -10.23 2.02 -12.00
CA LEU A 4 -9.09 1.93 -11.10
C LEU A 4 -9.53 1.79 -9.64
N ASP A 5 -10.55 2.54 -9.21
CA ASP A 5 -11.08 2.42 -7.86
C ASP A 5 -11.57 1.00 -7.59
N LYS A 6 -12.25 0.40 -8.56
CA LYS A 6 -12.74 -0.97 -8.45
C LYS A 6 -11.59 -1.97 -8.35
N LYS A 7 -10.55 -1.78 -9.18
CA LYS A 7 -9.37 -2.65 -9.16
C LYS A 7 -8.62 -2.51 -7.85
N PHE A 8 -8.51 -1.30 -7.33
CA PHE A 8 -7.86 -1.04 -6.05
C PHE A 8 -8.59 -1.77 -4.92
N ALA A 9 -9.91 -1.68 -4.88
CA ALA A 9 -10.71 -2.39 -3.90
C ALA A 9 -10.57 -3.91 -4.04
N ALA A 10 -10.59 -4.41 -5.27
CA ALA A 10 -10.40 -5.84 -5.54
C ALA A 10 -9.02 -6.32 -5.09
N ALA A 11 -7.98 -5.51 -5.34
CA ALA A 11 -6.62 -5.84 -4.92
C ALA A 11 -6.50 -5.92 -3.40
N GLN A 12 -7.17 -5.03 -2.68
CA GLN A 12 -7.17 -5.05 -1.21
C GLN A 12 -7.81 -6.32 -0.68
N ALA A 13 -8.86 -6.80 -1.32
CA ALA A 13 -9.49 -8.06 -0.95
C ALA A 13 -8.59 -9.24 -1.31
N GLU A 14 -7.98 -9.19 -2.47
CA GLU A 14 -7.15 -10.28 -2.99
C GLU A 14 -5.88 -10.50 -2.16
N VAL A 15 -5.29 -9.43 -1.64
CA VAL A 15 -4.07 -9.55 -0.83
C VAL A 15 -4.28 -10.42 0.40
N LYS A 16 -5.50 -10.49 0.91
CA LYS A 16 -5.85 -11.30 2.08
C LYS A 16 -5.93 -12.79 1.74
N THR A 17 -6.03 -13.12 0.47
CA THR A 17 -6.19 -14.51 0.00
C THR A 17 -4.92 -15.06 -0.63
N LEU A 18 -3.83 -14.31 -0.63
CA LEU A 18 -2.56 -14.76 -1.19
C LEU A 18 -2.10 -16.02 -0.46
N THR A 19 -1.73 -17.04 -1.23
CA THR A 19 -1.27 -18.32 -0.66
C THR A 19 0.12 -18.20 -0.05
N LYS A 20 0.92 -17.30 -0.60
CA LYS A 20 2.26 -17.03 -0.10
C LYS A 20 2.27 -15.69 0.59
N ARG A 21 2.74 -15.65 1.84
CA ARG A 21 2.86 -14.39 2.56
C ARG A 21 3.95 -13.53 1.91
N PRO A 22 3.67 -12.27 1.56
CA PRO A 22 4.71 -11.36 1.07
C PRO A 22 5.79 -11.16 2.14
N ASP A 23 7.02 -10.89 1.71
CA ASP A 23 8.07 -10.59 2.65
C ASP A 23 7.83 -9.22 3.32
N ASN A 24 8.64 -8.90 4.33
CA ASN A 24 8.47 -7.67 5.09
C ASN A 24 8.56 -6.42 4.21
N GLU A 25 9.47 -6.43 3.25
CA GLU A 25 9.65 -5.30 2.33
C GLU A 25 8.40 -5.08 1.47
N ASP A 26 7.86 -6.16 0.92
CA ASP A 26 6.63 -6.08 0.11
C ASP A 26 5.43 -5.69 0.97
N MET A 27 5.36 -6.17 2.21
CA MET A 27 4.27 -5.79 3.11
C MET A 27 4.30 -4.31 3.44
N LEU A 28 5.49 -3.74 3.66
CA LEU A 28 5.64 -2.31 3.89
C LEU A 28 5.26 -1.51 2.65
N ARG A 29 5.65 -2.00 1.47
CA ARG A 29 5.31 -1.35 0.22
C ARG A 29 3.80 -1.38 -0.03
N LEU A 30 3.16 -2.52 0.23
CA LEU A 30 1.70 -2.63 0.11
C LEU A 30 1.00 -1.64 1.04
N TYR A 31 1.45 -1.56 2.28
CA TYR A 31 0.88 -0.62 3.23
C TYR A 31 1.03 0.83 2.74
N ALA A 32 2.25 1.19 2.31
CA ALA A 32 2.53 2.55 1.85
C ALA A 32 1.69 2.94 0.64
N LEU A 33 1.61 2.04 -0.34
CA LEU A 33 0.81 2.27 -1.54
C LEU A 33 -0.68 2.36 -1.21
N TYR A 34 -1.15 1.54 -0.28
CA TYR A 34 -2.52 1.61 0.20
C TYR A 34 -2.82 2.98 0.84
N LYS A 35 -1.96 3.43 1.72
CA LYS A 35 -2.14 4.73 2.39
C LYS A 35 -2.07 5.88 1.39
N GLN A 36 -1.08 5.87 0.51
CA GLN A 36 -0.95 6.90 -0.51
C GLN A 36 -2.13 6.90 -1.47
N GLY A 37 -2.61 5.72 -1.85
CA GLY A 37 -3.75 5.58 -2.76
C GLY A 37 -5.08 5.96 -2.13
N SER A 38 -5.23 5.80 -0.82
CA SER A 38 -6.48 6.09 -0.13
C SER A 38 -6.52 7.47 0.53
N GLU A 39 -5.40 7.95 1.05
CA GLU A 39 -5.35 9.20 1.81
C GLU A 39 -4.48 10.28 1.21
N GLY A 40 -3.64 9.94 0.24
CA GLY A 40 -2.69 10.89 -0.35
C GLY A 40 -1.42 10.97 0.48
N ASP A 41 -0.76 12.14 0.46
CA ASP A 41 0.52 12.32 1.13
C ASP A 41 0.44 12.05 2.62
N VAL A 42 1.55 11.59 3.18
CA VAL A 42 1.68 11.30 4.60
C VAL A 42 1.27 12.51 5.44
N LYS A 43 0.52 12.25 6.49
CA LYS A 43 0.02 13.27 7.41
C LYS A 43 0.00 12.71 8.83
N GLY A 44 -0.04 13.62 9.78
CA GLY A 44 -0.03 13.26 11.19
C GLY A 44 1.38 13.08 11.72
N PRO A 45 1.52 12.96 13.03
CA PRO A 45 2.83 12.82 13.66
C PRO A 45 3.43 11.45 13.40
N LYS A 46 4.75 11.41 13.30
CA LYS A 46 5.47 10.16 13.19
C LYS A 46 5.32 9.37 14.50
N PRO A 47 5.14 8.04 14.43
CA PRO A 47 5.09 7.21 15.63
C PRO A 47 6.30 7.37 16.52
N GLY A 48 6.11 7.06 17.82
CA GLY A 48 7.18 7.20 18.80
C GLY A 48 8.40 6.36 18.50
N PHE A 49 9.51 6.74 19.12
CA PHE A 49 10.83 6.16 18.86
C PHE A 49 10.86 4.63 19.04
N PHE A 50 10.10 4.11 20.00
CA PHE A 50 10.10 2.68 20.29
C PHE A 50 9.07 1.87 19.47
N ASP A 51 8.25 2.55 18.66
CA ASP A 51 7.30 1.87 17.79
C ASP A 51 7.98 1.60 16.44
N PHE A 52 8.78 0.55 16.40
CA PHE A 52 9.57 0.23 15.21
C PHE A 52 8.70 -0.12 13.99
N VAL A 53 7.64 -0.88 14.21
CA VAL A 53 6.73 -1.27 13.12
C VAL A 53 5.98 -0.06 12.59
N GLY A 54 5.41 0.74 13.49
CA GLY A 54 4.71 1.97 13.10
C GLY A 54 5.61 2.95 12.40
N SER A 55 6.85 3.11 12.89
CA SER A 55 7.84 3.99 12.25
C SER A 55 8.20 3.52 10.85
N ALA A 56 8.41 2.22 10.66
CA ALA A 56 8.73 1.66 9.36
C ALA A 56 7.58 1.89 8.36
N LYS A 57 6.34 1.70 8.79
CA LYS A 57 5.16 1.95 7.97
C LYS A 57 5.04 3.42 7.59
N TYR A 58 5.24 4.30 8.57
CA TYR A 58 5.18 5.74 8.35
C TYR A 58 6.23 6.18 7.34
N GLU A 59 7.46 5.72 7.51
CA GLU A 59 8.56 6.06 6.62
C GLU A 59 8.33 5.53 5.19
N ALA A 60 7.77 4.34 5.06
CA ALA A 60 7.45 3.79 3.74
C ALA A 60 6.40 4.66 3.03
N TRP A 61 5.39 5.12 3.75
CA TRP A 61 4.39 6.03 3.22
C TRP A 61 5.01 7.39 2.87
N GLU A 62 5.87 7.90 3.76
CA GLU A 62 6.56 9.19 3.56
C GLU A 62 7.38 9.21 2.27
N LYS A 63 7.99 8.09 1.91
CA LYS A 63 8.76 7.98 0.67
C LYS A 63 7.91 8.13 -0.58
N LEU A 64 6.61 7.95 -0.47
CA LEU A 64 5.69 8.09 -1.60
C LEU A 64 5.11 9.50 -1.71
N GLN A 65 5.53 10.42 -0.83
CA GLN A 65 5.05 11.80 -0.85
C GLN A 65 5.22 12.40 -2.24
N GLY A 66 4.16 13.04 -2.74
CA GLY A 66 4.14 13.58 -4.10
C GLY A 66 3.57 12.64 -5.14
N THR A 67 3.43 11.35 -4.83
CA THR A 67 2.80 10.39 -5.74
C THR A 67 1.28 10.61 -5.72
N SER A 68 0.66 10.69 -6.90
CA SER A 68 -0.79 10.87 -6.95
C SER A 68 -1.50 9.63 -6.39
N GLN A 69 -2.72 9.83 -5.90
CA GLN A 69 -3.53 8.70 -5.41
C GLN A 69 -3.74 7.67 -6.51
N GLU A 70 -3.99 8.13 -7.74
CA GLU A 70 -4.18 7.23 -8.88
C GLU A 70 -2.95 6.39 -9.17
N ASP A 71 -1.77 7.00 -9.17
CA ASP A 71 -0.52 6.28 -9.41
C ASP A 71 -0.26 5.26 -8.30
N ALA A 72 -0.51 5.64 -7.06
CA ALA A 72 -0.32 4.73 -5.93
C ALA A 72 -1.28 3.54 -6.01
N GLN A 73 -2.53 3.79 -6.38
CA GLN A 73 -3.52 2.73 -6.57
C GLN A 73 -3.10 1.77 -7.67
N GLN A 74 -2.61 2.32 -8.79
CA GLN A 74 -2.14 1.52 -9.91
C GLN A 74 -0.96 0.63 -9.49
N GLN A 75 0.00 1.20 -8.78
CA GLN A 75 1.15 0.44 -8.30
C GLN A 75 0.75 -0.63 -7.30
N TYR A 76 -0.23 -0.34 -6.45
CA TYR A 76 -0.78 -1.34 -5.51
C TYR A 76 -1.36 -2.52 -6.25
N VAL A 77 -2.21 -2.26 -7.25
CA VAL A 77 -2.82 -3.31 -8.06
C VAL A 77 -1.75 -4.17 -8.73
N GLU A 78 -0.75 -3.53 -9.33
CA GLU A 78 0.33 -4.24 -10.01
C GLU A 78 1.14 -5.11 -9.05
N LEU A 79 1.42 -4.58 -7.85
CA LEU A 79 2.16 -5.34 -6.85
C LEU A 79 1.39 -6.57 -6.39
N VAL A 80 0.09 -6.43 -6.14
CA VAL A 80 -0.75 -7.56 -5.72
C VAL A 80 -0.77 -8.63 -6.82
N LYS A 81 -0.87 -8.23 -8.08
CA LYS A 81 -0.81 -9.17 -9.19
C LYS A 81 0.53 -9.90 -9.25
N LYS A 82 1.61 -9.16 -9.06
CA LYS A 82 2.96 -9.74 -9.05
C LYS A 82 3.13 -10.75 -7.92
N LEU A 83 2.46 -10.52 -6.79
CA LEU A 83 2.52 -11.41 -5.63
C LEU A 83 1.60 -12.62 -5.74
N GLY A 84 0.90 -12.76 -6.85
CA GLY A 84 0.06 -13.93 -7.12
C GLY A 84 -1.43 -13.69 -7.07
N GLY A 85 -1.86 -12.44 -6.96
CA GLY A 85 -3.27 -12.11 -6.98
C GLY A 85 -3.86 -12.37 -8.38
N SER A 86 -5.12 -12.81 -8.39
CA SER A 86 -5.85 -13.04 -9.64
C SER A 86 -7.18 -12.30 -9.59
N PHE A 87 -7.27 -11.25 -10.36
CA PHE A 87 -8.50 -10.43 -10.41
C PHE A 87 -8.51 -9.53 -11.65
#